data_5c198a021e9c7e3feaa7fa0a2f8bc170
#
_entry.id   5c198a021e9c7e3feaa7fa0a2f8bc170
#
_cell.length_a   1.000
_cell.length_b   1.000
_cell.length_c   1.000
_cell.angle_alpha   90.00
_cell.angle_beta   90.00
_cell.angle_gamma   90.00
#
_symmetry.space_group_name_H-M   'P 1'
#
loop_
_entity.id
_entity.type
_entity.pdbx_description
1 polymer ?
#
loop_
_entity_poly.entity_id
_entity_poly.type
_entity_poly.pdbx_seq_one_letter_code
_entity_poly.pdbx_strand_id
1 'polypeptide(L)'
;MKYQMNFTTSFDDVTRFTSAEDLRRFYKEHGCDGLEVMPLAYSTKEAPEVYQEASVCPLIQPDMVTGVHCCCLQDWMNQNKEELITHYRKDLDYATRMGAEYVVFHVVQVDGEESFTYQMKHTNREVIDAAASFINELLDGQTYHFWFLMENLWWPGLTFENPEDARALLKQVHYEKKGFMLDTGHYLHTNLDLHNQDAAVACLHQMLDNHKDLIPYIKGIHLQESLTGEYAKQWLADAPHELPEDPAESFRVVYEHIFQLDRHEPFTAAGVKGLVERIDPLYVTYEYITRSREELAEYLERGRLENI
;
A
#
# COMPACT_ATOMS: atom_id res chain seq x y z
N MET A 1 16.04 0.09 -11.32
CA MET A 1 14.64 -0.20 -10.96
C MET A 1 14.49 -1.69 -10.73
N LYS A 2 13.79 -2.10 -9.67
CA LYS A 2 13.47 -3.50 -9.36
C LYS A 2 11.96 -3.67 -9.36
N TYR A 3 11.49 -4.83 -9.80
CA TYR A 3 10.07 -5.17 -9.86
C TYR A 3 9.73 -6.17 -8.77
N GLN A 4 8.66 -5.92 -8.00
CA GLN A 4 8.19 -6.79 -6.94
C GLN A 4 6.76 -7.23 -7.20
N MET A 5 6.42 -8.39 -6.65
CA MET A 5 5.07 -8.84 -6.47
C MET A 5 4.69 -8.63 -5.00
N ASN A 6 3.52 -8.07 -4.72
CA ASN A 6 3.01 -8.04 -3.35
C ASN A 6 2.70 -9.45 -2.86
N PHE A 7 2.87 -9.68 -1.57
CA PHE A 7 2.58 -10.95 -0.93
C PHE A 7 2.23 -10.74 0.54
N THR A 8 1.08 -11.26 0.95
CA THR A 8 0.70 -11.25 2.36
C THR A 8 0.97 -12.61 3.01
N THR A 9 1.44 -12.62 4.25
CA THR A 9 1.63 -13.89 4.98
C THR A 9 0.32 -14.43 5.56
N SER A 10 -0.77 -13.69 5.43
CA SER A 10 -2.11 -14.14 5.78
C SER A 10 -3.01 -14.26 4.55
N PHE A 11 -4.28 -14.46 4.79
CA PHE A 11 -5.30 -14.66 3.75
C PHE A 11 -4.99 -15.87 2.85
N ASP A 12 -5.45 -15.79 1.62
CA ASP A 12 -5.30 -16.90 0.67
C ASP A 12 -3.91 -17.00 0.05
N ASP A 13 -3.06 -15.95 0.15
CA ASP A 13 -1.75 -15.94 -0.52
C ASP A 13 -0.87 -17.11 -0.10
N VAL A 14 -0.78 -17.38 1.21
CA VAL A 14 0.00 -18.51 1.73
C VAL A 14 -0.48 -19.86 1.17
N THR A 15 -1.77 -19.98 0.87
CA THR A 15 -2.36 -21.25 0.40
C THR A 15 -2.21 -21.47 -1.10
N ARG A 16 -1.79 -20.45 -1.86
CA ARG A 16 -1.60 -20.53 -3.32
C ARG A 16 -0.32 -21.22 -3.74
N PHE A 17 0.65 -21.35 -2.83
CA PHE A 17 1.97 -21.87 -3.12
C PHE A 17 2.29 -23.07 -2.23
N THR A 18 2.99 -24.05 -2.80
CA THR A 18 3.29 -25.31 -2.12
C THR A 18 4.63 -25.28 -1.37
N SER A 19 5.51 -24.35 -1.71
CA SER A 19 6.83 -24.18 -1.11
C SER A 19 7.45 -22.82 -1.45
N ALA A 20 8.49 -22.43 -0.74
CA ALA A 20 9.28 -21.22 -1.06
C ALA A 20 9.85 -21.27 -2.49
N GLU A 21 10.27 -22.44 -2.95
CA GLU A 21 10.78 -22.61 -4.32
C GLU A 21 9.69 -22.45 -5.39
N ASP A 22 8.47 -22.92 -5.10
CA ASP A 22 7.31 -22.73 -5.98
C ASP A 22 6.94 -21.24 -6.09
N LEU A 23 6.90 -20.52 -4.95
CA LEU A 23 6.67 -19.07 -4.92
C LEU A 23 7.79 -18.32 -5.67
N ARG A 24 9.05 -18.67 -5.40
CA ARG A 24 10.21 -18.05 -6.08
C ARG A 24 10.16 -18.23 -7.59
N ARG A 25 9.87 -19.43 -8.06
CA ARG A 25 9.70 -19.72 -9.49
C ARG A 25 8.59 -18.88 -10.09
N PHE A 26 7.43 -18.81 -9.41
CA PHE A 26 6.28 -18.08 -9.87
C PHE A 26 6.57 -16.59 -10.10
N TYR A 27 7.07 -15.86 -9.10
CA TYR A 27 7.30 -14.43 -9.28
C TYR A 27 8.40 -14.14 -10.31
N LYS A 28 9.42 -15.00 -10.43
CA LYS A 28 10.47 -14.83 -11.45
C LYS A 28 9.96 -15.10 -12.87
N GLU A 29 9.13 -16.10 -13.08
CA GLU A 29 8.49 -16.38 -14.37
C GLU A 29 7.63 -15.20 -14.83
N HIS A 30 7.05 -14.45 -13.90
CA HIS A 30 6.27 -13.25 -14.18
C HIS A 30 7.08 -11.93 -14.13
N GLY A 31 8.41 -12.00 -14.21
CA GLY A 31 9.28 -10.84 -14.37
C GLY A 31 9.53 -10.02 -13.12
N CYS A 32 9.25 -10.57 -11.92
CA CYS A 32 9.56 -9.91 -10.67
C CYS A 32 10.92 -10.33 -10.13
N ASP A 33 11.64 -9.38 -9.54
CA ASP A 33 12.95 -9.60 -8.90
C ASP A 33 12.81 -10.19 -7.50
N GLY A 34 11.72 -9.86 -6.81
CA GLY A 34 11.44 -10.26 -5.44
C GLY A 34 10.01 -9.98 -5.00
N LEU A 35 9.84 -9.99 -3.70
CA LEU A 35 8.56 -9.75 -3.04
C LEU A 35 8.59 -8.45 -2.22
N GLU A 36 7.46 -7.77 -2.19
CA GLU A 36 7.09 -6.89 -1.11
C GLU A 36 6.15 -7.65 -0.18
N VAL A 37 6.56 -7.86 1.06
CA VAL A 37 5.85 -8.72 1.99
C VAL A 37 5.12 -7.91 3.05
N MET A 38 3.83 -8.15 3.23
CA MET A 38 3.07 -7.69 4.39
C MET A 38 3.09 -8.80 5.46
N PRO A 39 3.81 -8.61 6.57
CA PRO A 39 4.05 -9.67 7.56
C PRO A 39 2.89 -9.75 8.56
N LEU A 40 1.79 -10.37 8.16
CA LEU A 40 0.65 -10.64 9.01
C LEU A 40 0.77 -12.03 9.68
N ALA A 41 0.07 -12.20 10.79
CA ALA A 41 -0.05 -13.52 11.41
C ALA A 41 -0.71 -14.50 10.43
N TYR A 42 -0.11 -15.68 10.22
CA TYR A 42 -0.60 -16.65 9.25
C TYR A 42 -1.16 -17.90 9.91
N SER A 43 -2.06 -18.56 9.20
CA SER A 43 -2.53 -19.91 9.55
C SER A 43 -2.34 -20.85 8.37
N THR A 44 -2.37 -22.16 8.61
CA THR A 44 -2.29 -23.18 7.57
C THR A 44 -3.66 -23.81 7.32
N LYS A 45 -3.80 -24.51 6.17
CA LYS A 45 -5.04 -25.25 5.85
C LYS A 45 -5.35 -26.35 6.87
N GLU A 46 -4.30 -26.93 7.47
CA GLU A 46 -4.40 -28.01 8.47
C GLU A 46 -4.79 -27.49 9.85
N ALA A 47 -4.51 -26.22 10.14
CA ALA A 47 -4.78 -25.59 11.44
C ALA A 47 -5.22 -24.12 11.26
N PRO A 48 -6.39 -23.86 10.68
CA PRO A 48 -6.85 -22.50 10.34
C PRO A 48 -7.10 -21.62 11.59
N GLU A 49 -7.34 -22.23 12.74
CA GLU A 49 -7.57 -21.50 14.00
C GLU A 49 -6.25 -21.20 14.75
N VAL A 50 -5.11 -21.65 14.26
CA VAL A 50 -3.80 -21.46 14.89
C VAL A 50 -3.03 -20.40 14.12
N TYR A 51 -3.00 -19.19 14.66
CA TYR A 51 -2.25 -18.08 14.08
C TYR A 51 -0.80 -18.08 14.58
N GLN A 52 0.11 -18.00 13.64
CA GLN A 52 1.56 -17.96 13.90
C GLN A 52 2.11 -16.61 13.44
N GLU A 53 3.22 -16.19 14.04
CA GLU A 53 3.91 -14.97 13.59
C GLU A 53 4.42 -15.13 12.15
N ALA A 54 4.38 -14.04 11.36
CA ALA A 54 4.88 -14.01 9.98
C ALA A 54 6.34 -14.48 9.86
N SER A 55 7.14 -14.26 10.89
CA SER A 55 8.56 -14.61 10.92
C SER A 55 8.87 -16.12 10.81
N VAL A 56 7.87 -16.96 11.02
CA VAL A 56 8.01 -18.43 10.87
C VAL A 56 7.29 -18.97 9.63
N CYS A 57 6.80 -18.08 8.75
CA CYS A 57 6.18 -18.51 7.50
C CYS A 57 7.19 -19.23 6.60
N PRO A 58 6.99 -20.52 6.28
CA PRO A 58 7.98 -21.32 5.55
C PRO A 58 8.11 -20.94 4.08
N LEU A 59 7.17 -20.16 3.55
CA LEU A 59 7.20 -19.72 2.14
C LEU A 59 8.16 -18.56 1.91
N ILE A 60 8.51 -17.79 2.93
CA ILE A 60 9.32 -16.58 2.80
C ILE A 60 10.75 -16.85 3.26
N GLN A 61 11.70 -16.51 2.40
CA GLN A 61 13.13 -16.56 2.68
C GLN A 61 13.76 -15.18 2.49
N PRO A 62 14.82 -14.82 3.22
CA PRO A 62 15.42 -13.50 3.16
C PRO A 62 15.80 -13.01 1.75
N ASP A 63 16.32 -13.92 0.92
CA ASP A 63 16.72 -13.62 -0.46
C ASP A 63 15.55 -13.37 -1.45
N MET A 64 14.32 -13.53 -0.98
CA MET A 64 13.10 -13.27 -1.75
C MET A 64 12.52 -11.87 -1.44
N VAL A 65 12.84 -11.29 -0.28
CA VAL A 65 12.21 -10.07 0.23
C VAL A 65 13.00 -8.84 -0.22
N THR A 66 12.38 -8.00 -1.04
CA THR A 66 12.93 -6.70 -1.42
C THR A 66 12.36 -5.59 -0.54
N GLY A 67 11.08 -5.64 -0.25
CA GLY A 67 10.37 -4.67 0.57
C GLY A 67 9.48 -5.31 1.63
N VAL A 68 9.16 -4.54 2.66
CA VAL A 68 8.18 -4.92 3.68
C VAL A 68 7.13 -3.83 3.78
N HIS A 69 5.88 -4.20 3.55
CA HIS A 69 4.74 -3.34 3.80
C HIS A 69 4.34 -3.47 5.27
N CYS A 70 4.47 -2.40 6.05
CA CYS A 70 4.03 -2.40 7.43
C CYS A 70 2.52 -2.63 7.52
N CYS A 71 2.05 -3.18 8.64
CA CYS A 71 0.64 -3.42 8.84
C CYS A 71 -0.20 -2.16 8.59
N CYS A 72 -1.26 -2.32 7.79
CA CYS A 72 -2.14 -1.22 7.35
C CYS A 72 -3.12 -0.80 8.47
N LEU A 73 -2.62 -0.29 9.58
CA LEU A 73 -3.45 0.34 10.60
C LEU A 73 -3.78 1.76 10.15
N GLN A 74 -5.04 1.99 9.75
CA GLN A 74 -5.49 3.27 9.24
C GLN A 74 -6.03 4.19 10.35
N ASP A 75 -6.51 3.62 11.46
CA ASP A 75 -7.02 4.35 12.64
C ASP A 75 -5.99 4.35 13.78
N TRP A 76 -4.78 4.80 13.49
CA TRP A 76 -3.68 4.75 14.47
C TRP A 76 -3.66 5.93 15.45
N MET A 77 -4.20 7.10 15.08
CA MET A 77 -4.22 8.26 15.99
C MET A 77 -5.13 8.07 17.20
N ASN A 78 -6.13 7.19 17.10
CA ASN A 78 -7.05 6.87 18.18
C ASN A 78 -6.59 5.70 19.09
N GLN A 79 -5.43 5.09 18.77
CA GLN A 79 -4.91 3.94 19.50
C GLN A 79 -3.84 4.31 20.53
N ASN A 80 -3.48 3.36 21.37
CA ASN A 80 -2.38 3.53 22.32
C ASN A 80 -1.04 3.64 21.58
N LYS A 81 -0.38 4.78 21.68
CA LYS A 81 0.84 5.09 20.97
C LYS A 81 2.00 4.14 21.28
N GLU A 82 2.18 3.73 22.55
CA GLU A 82 3.27 2.81 22.94
C GLU A 82 3.04 1.40 22.36
N GLU A 83 1.80 0.95 22.33
CA GLU A 83 1.42 -0.32 21.71
C GLU A 83 1.65 -0.28 20.19
N LEU A 84 1.29 0.82 19.55
CA LEU A 84 1.53 1.02 18.12
C LEU A 84 3.03 1.03 17.77
N ILE A 85 3.84 1.79 18.52
CA ILE A 85 5.30 1.79 18.33
C ILE A 85 5.85 0.37 18.47
N THR A 86 5.38 -0.38 19.47
CA THR A 86 5.78 -1.77 19.68
C THR A 86 5.37 -2.64 18.49
N HIS A 87 4.18 -2.42 17.96
CA HIS A 87 3.66 -3.16 16.80
C HIS A 87 4.47 -2.86 15.54
N TYR A 88 4.62 -1.59 15.16
CA TYR A 88 5.38 -1.21 13.97
C TYR A 88 6.87 -1.61 14.07
N ARG A 89 7.47 -1.55 15.27
CA ARG A 89 8.84 -2.04 15.45
C ARG A 89 9.02 -3.52 15.13
N LYS A 90 8.01 -4.36 15.34
CA LYS A 90 8.07 -5.76 14.91
C LYS A 90 8.20 -5.89 13.40
N ASP A 91 7.47 -5.06 12.63
CA ASP A 91 7.56 -5.04 11.17
C ASP A 91 8.93 -4.52 10.70
N LEU A 92 9.47 -3.47 11.34
CA LEU A 92 10.79 -2.94 11.02
C LEU A 92 11.91 -3.93 11.37
N ASP A 93 11.77 -4.65 12.47
CA ASP A 93 12.70 -5.71 12.87
C ASP A 93 12.58 -6.93 11.94
N TYR A 94 11.37 -7.26 11.49
CA TYR A 94 11.16 -8.26 10.45
C TYR A 94 11.87 -7.84 9.15
N ALA A 95 11.65 -6.61 8.68
CA ALA A 95 12.33 -6.07 7.51
C ALA A 95 13.86 -6.15 7.62
N THR A 96 14.40 -5.81 8.79
CA THR A 96 15.84 -5.91 9.07
C THR A 96 16.34 -7.36 8.99
N ARG A 97 15.64 -8.31 9.61
CA ARG A 97 16.00 -9.74 9.55
C ARG A 97 15.94 -10.32 8.15
N MET A 98 14.97 -9.86 7.36
CA MET A 98 14.80 -10.30 5.98
C MET A 98 15.77 -9.60 5.01
N GLY A 99 16.49 -8.58 5.45
CA GLY A 99 17.40 -7.81 4.61
C GLY A 99 16.67 -6.92 3.60
N ALA A 100 15.46 -6.48 3.92
CA ALA A 100 14.65 -5.64 3.06
C ALA A 100 15.36 -4.32 2.73
N GLU A 101 15.20 -3.85 1.51
CA GLU A 101 15.78 -2.60 1.01
C GLU A 101 14.91 -1.40 1.34
N TYR A 102 13.61 -1.61 1.54
CA TYR A 102 12.65 -0.57 1.94
C TYR A 102 11.53 -1.14 2.82
N VAL A 103 10.88 -0.23 3.51
CA VAL A 103 9.61 -0.46 4.20
C VAL A 103 8.59 0.57 3.75
N VAL A 104 7.32 0.20 3.75
CA VAL A 104 6.18 1.06 3.40
C VAL A 104 5.37 1.36 4.64
N PHE A 105 4.95 2.62 4.78
CA PHE A 105 4.13 3.11 5.88
C PHE A 105 3.01 4.01 5.35
N HIS A 106 1.76 3.67 5.63
CA HIS A 106 0.59 4.49 5.28
C HIS A 106 0.54 5.79 6.07
N VAL A 107 0.51 6.92 5.38
CA VAL A 107 0.31 8.24 6.00
C VAL A 107 -1.14 8.65 5.86
N VAL A 108 -1.99 8.06 6.70
CA VAL A 108 -3.45 8.22 6.67
C VAL A 108 -4.00 8.14 8.08
N GLN A 109 -5.13 8.79 8.32
CA GLN A 109 -5.97 8.57 9.50
C GLN A 109 -7.43 8.48 9.05
N VAL A 110 -8.02 7.32 9.26
CA VAL A 110 -9.43 7.06 9.00
C VAL A 110 -9.89 5.88 9.85
N ASP A 111 -11.01 6.01 10.55
CA ASP A 111 -11.66 4.88 11.22
C ASP A 111 -12.72 4.23 10.32
N GLY A 112 -13.31 3.12 10.81
CA GLY A 112 -14.32 2.39 10.04
C GLY A 112 -15.58 3.21 9.76
N GLU A 113 -15.98 4.11 10.68
CA GLU A 113 -17.12 5.00 10.47
C GLU A 113 -16.81 6.07 9.43
N GLU A 114 -15.64 6.71 9.51
CA GLU A 114 -15.19 7.72 8.57
C GLU A 114 -15.09 7.16 7.15
N SER A 115 -14.48 5.97 7.00
CA SER A 115 -14.33 5.32 5.69
C SER A 115 -15.66 4.94 5.06
N PHE A 116 -16.67 4.62 5.87
CA PHE A 116 -17.99 4.19 5.44
C PHE A 116 -18.95 5.36 5.19
N THR A 117 -18.89 6.41 6.02
CA THR A 117 -19.79 7.58 5.95
C THR A 117 -19.21 8.77 5.21
N TYR A 118 -17.89 8.80 4.97
CA TYR A 118 -17.12 9.94 4.43
C TYR A 118 -17.20 11.21 5.30
N GLN A 119 -17.51 11.05 6.59
CA GLN A 119 -17.51 12.16 7.56
C GLN A 119 -16.16 12.23 8.27
N MET A 120 -15.17 12.81 7.59
CA MET A 120 -13.80 12.88 8.07
C MET A 120 -13.66 13.81 9.28
N LYS A 121 -12.94 13.34 10.31
CA LYS A 121 -12.72 14.07 11.58
C LYS A 121 -11.43 14.90 11.57
N HIS A 122 -10.52 14.59 10.65
CA HIS A 122 -9.20 15.22 10.57
C HIS A 122 -8.95 15.84 9.19
N THR A 123 -8.09 16.84 9.15
CA THR A 123 -7.54 17.42 7.92
C THR A 123 -6.26 16.71 7.51
N ASN A 124 -5.87 16.77 6.23
CA ASN A 124 -4.59 16.24 5.74
C ASN A 124 -3.42 16.76 6.59
N ARG A 125 -3.42 18.03 6.93
CA ARG A 125 -2.34 18.67 7.68
C ARG A 125 -2.20 18.14 9.10
N GLU A 126 -3.29 17.94 9.81
CA GLU A 126 -3.28 17.37 11.16
C GLU A 126 -2.69 15.97 11.15
N VAL A 127 -3.10 15.14 10.17
CA VAL A 127 -2.59 13.77 10.02
C VAL A 127 -1.11 13.77 9.66
N ILE A 128 -0.67 14.62 8.75
CA ILE A 128 0.74 14.74 8.36
C ILE A 128 1.63 15.15 9.54
N ASP A 129 1.21 16.15 10.32
CA ASP A 129 1.98 16.62 11.47
C ASP A 129 2.06 15.52 12.55
N ALA A 130 0.97 14.77 12.78
CA ALA A 130 0.94 13.63 13.69
C ALA A 130 1.79 12.46 13.19
N ALA A 131 1.70 12.12 11.88
CA ALA A 131 2.47 11.05 11.26
C ALA A 131 3.97 11.33 11.32
N ALA A 132 4.40 12.57 11.01
CA ALA A 132 5.81 12.94 11.10
C ALA A 132 6.34 12.79 12.54
N SER A 133 5.57 13.21 13.55
CA SER A 133 5.91 13.03 14.96
C SER A 133 6.01 11.55 15.34
N PHE A 134 5.05 10.73 14.90
CA PHE A 134 5.03 9.29 15.17
C PHE A 134 6.21 8.57 14.51
N ILE A 135 6.49 8.85 13.24
CA ILE A 135 7.61 8.27 12.47
C ILE A 135 8.94 8.60 13.13
N ASN A 136 9.13 9.87 13.55
CA ASN A 136 10.34 10.27 14.24
C ASN A 136 10.56 9.50 15.54
N GLU A 137 9.52 9.31 16.36
CA GLU A 137 9.59 8.54 17.59
C GLU A 137 9.79 7.04 17.35
N LEU A 138 9.14 6.50 16.31
CA LEU A 138 9.29 5.11 15.90
C LEU A 138 10.74 4.78 15.52
N LEU A 139 11.41 5.70 14.82
CA LEU A 139 12.76 5.52 14.27
C LEU A 139 13.87 6.07 15.17
N ASP A 140 13.52 6.83 16.21
CA ASP A 140 14.52 7.43 17.11
C ASP A 140 15.35 6.36 17.83
N GLY A 141 16.68 6.58 17.87
CA GLY A 141 17.62 5.65 18.49
C GLY A 141 17.81 4.32 17.76
N GLN A 142 17.21 4.13 16.59
CA GLN A 142 17.32 2.91 15.78
C GLN A 142 18.39 3.05 14.70
N THR A 143 18.98 1.91 14.29
CA THR A 143 20.02 1.84 13.26
C THR A 143 19.55 1.05 12.04
N TYR A 144 18.38 1.40 11.51
CA TYR A 144 17.84 0.79 10.31
C TYR A 144 18.60 1.27 9.06
N HIS A 145 18.64 0.45 8.00
CA HIS A 145 19.40 0.74 6.78
C HIS A 145 18.55 0.77 5.51
N PHE A 146 17.25 0.44 5.61
CA PHE A 146 16.29 0.45 4.51
C PHE A 146 15.78 1.87 4.20
N TRP A 147 15.18 2.07 3.04
CA TRP A 147 14.37 3.23 2.75
C TRP A 147 13.05 3.17 3.54
N PHE A 148 12.69 4.25 4.20
CA PHE A 148 11.38 4.42 4.83
C PHE A 148 10.49 5.17 3.84
N LEU A 149 9.54 4.48 3.21
CA LEU A 149 8.69 5.01 2.17
C LEU A 149 7.30 5.31 2.74
N MET A 150 6.92 6.57 2.65
CA MET A 150 5.64 7.10 3.11
C MET A 150 4.65 7.02 1.97
N GLU A 151 3.58 6.27 2.16
CA GLU A 151 2.59 5.97 1.13
C GLU A 151 1.38 6.88 1.24
N ASN A 152 0.82 7.24 0.07
CA ASN A 152 -0.42 7.99 -0.05
C ASN A 152 -1.66 7.11 -0.06
N LEU A 153 -2.73 7.63 0.54
CA LEU A 153 -4.09 7.12 0.38
C LEU A 153 -5.01 8.28 -0.04
N TRP A 154 -6.30 8.00 -0.25
CA TRP A 154 -7.30 9.02 -0.63
C TRP A 154 -8.04 9.62 0.56
N TRP A 155 -7.82 9.12 1.77
CA TRP A 155 -8.33 9.65 3.04
C TRP A 155 -7.38 10.67 3.66
N PRO A 156 -7.79 11.39 4.72
CA PRO A 156 -6.95 12.41 5.33
C PRO A 156 -5.54 11.93 5.67
N GLY A 157 -4.55 12.68 5.19
CA GLY A 157 -3.14 12.38 5.29
C GLY A 157 -2.37 12.79 4.04
N LEU A 158 -1.50 11.92 3.55
CA LEU A 158 -0.77 12.14 2.31
C LEU A 158 -1.63 11.71 1.12
N THR A 159 -2.22 12.65 0.41
CA THR A 159 -3.08 12.38 -0.76
C THR A 159 -2.42 12.73 -2.10
N PHE A 160 -1.32 13.45 -2.10
CA PHE A 160 -0.71 14.06 -3.28
C PHE A 160 -1.62 15.04 -4.07
N GLU A 161 -2.72 15.51 -3.49
CA GLU A 161 -3.51 16.60 -4.09
C GLU A 161 -2.79 17.94 -3.94
N ASN A 162 -2.17 18.18 -2.78
CA ASN A 162 -1.45 19.39 -2.45
C ASN A 162 0.04 19.12 -2.22
N PRO A 163 0.95 19.63 -3.08
CA PRO A 163 2.39 19.41 -2.93
C PRO A 163 2.98 19.95 -1.62
N GLU A 164 2.34 20.93 -0.98
CA GLU A 164 2.82 21.48 0.29
C GLU A 164 2.72 20.47 1.44
N ASP A 165 1.74 19.55 1.39
CA ASP A 165 1.57 18.51 2.38
C ASP A 165 2.72 17.49 2.29
N ALA A 166 3.07 17.04 1.08
CA ALA A 166 4.20 16.17 0.87
C ALA A 166 5.55 16.84 1.25
N ARG A 167 5.73 18.14 0.93
CA ARG A 167 6.92 18.92 1.38
C ARG A 167 7.00 19.01 2.88
N ALA A 168 5.87 19.25 3.54
CA ALA A 168 5.81 19.34 4.99
C ALA A 168 6.21 18.03 5.67
N LEU A 169 5.71 16.90 5.15
CA LEU A 169 6.05 15.57 5.65
C LEU A 169 7.55 15.29 5.50
N LEU A 170 8.12 15.47 4.30
CA LEU A 170 9.55 15.30 4.06
C LEU A 170 10.42 16.16 4.98
N LYS A 171 10.01 17.41 5.22
CA LYS A 171 10.76 18.34 6.08
C LYS A 171 10.72 17.93 7.55
N GLN A 172 9.62 17.37 8.01
CA GLN A 172 9.39 17.04 9.42
C GLN A 172 9.97 15.68 9.81
N VAL A 173 9.98 14.71 8.90
CA VAL A 173 10.59 13.39 9.18
C VAL A 173 12.11 13.51 9.17
N HIS A 174 12.78 13.06 10.24
CA HIS A 174 14.23 13.24 10.42
C HIS A 174 15.06 12.10 9.84
N TYR A 175 14.45 10.92 9.58
CA TYR A 175 15.17 9.77 9.03
C TYR A 175 15.79 10.11 7.67
N GLU A 176 17.08 9.76 7.48
CA GLU A 176 17.83 10.18 6.29
C GLU A 176 17.36 9.49 5.01
N LYS A 177 17.23 8.15 5.06
CA LYS A 177 16.76 7.34 3.92
C LYS A 177 15.23 7.31 3.87
N LYS A 178 14.61 8.44 3.61
CA LYS A 178 13.16 8.58 3.45
C LYS A 178 12.77 8.94 2.04
N GLY A 179 11.56 8.59 1.68
CA GLY A 179 10.94 8.95 0.41
C GLY A 179 9.46 8.62 0.41
N PHE A 180 8.89 8.61 -0.77
CA PHE A 180 7.50 8.24 -0.97
C PHE A 180 7.39 6.90 -1.69
N MET A 181 6.38 6.13 -1.30
CA MET A 181 5.74 5.13 -2.12
C MET A 181 4.53 5.80 -2.75
N LEU A 182 4.51 5.92 -4.06
CA LEU A 182 3.34 6.41 -4.79
C LEU A 182 2.46 5.23 -5.12
N ASP A 183 1.35 5.08 -4.40
CA ASP A 183 0.28 4.20 -4.88
C ASP A 183 -0.56 4.95 -5.90
N THR A 184 -0.56 4.41 -7.13
CA THR A 184 -1.22 5.04 -8.27
C THR A 184 -2.74 4.93 -8.19
N GLY A 185 -3.28 3.80 -7.75
CA GLY A 185 -4.72 3.59 -7.58
C GLY A 185 -5.29 4.45 -6.45
N HIS A 186 -4.59 4.54 -5.33
CA HIS A 186 -4.98 5.42 -4.22
C HIS A 186 -5.07 6.89 -4.67
N TYR A 187 -4.10 7.35 -5.48
CA TYR A 187 -4.19 8.71 -6.02
C TYR A 187 -5.40 8.91 -6.93
N LEU A 188 -5.77 7.91 -7.74
CA LEU A 188 -6.90 8.03 -8.66
C LEU A 188 -8.25 8.20 -7.93
N HIS A 189 -8.37 7.76 -6.68
CA HIS A 189 -9.58 8.01 -5.86
C HIS A 189 -9.78 9.48 -5.48
N THR A 190 -8.77 10.34 -5.62
CA THR A 190 -8.93 11.79 -5.42
C THR A 190 -9.72 12.45 -6.57
N ASN A 191 -9.91 11.75 -7.68
CA ASN A 191 -10.67 12.23 -8.83
C ASN A 191 -11.70 11.18 -9.32
N LEU A 192 -12.91 11.30 -8.83
CA LEU A 192 -14.00 10.36 -9.15
C LEU A 192 -14.54 10.45 -10.59
N ASP A 193 -14.06 11.41 -11.40
CA ASP A 193 -14.49 11.59 -12.80
C ASP A 193 -13.62 10.82 -13.80
N LEU A 194 -12.72 9.97 -13.33
CA LEU A 194 -11.88 9.14 -14.17
C LEU A 194 -12.64 7.89 -14.62
N HIS A 195 -12.77 7.69 -15.95
CA HIS A 195 -13.57 6.60 -16.53
C HIS A 195 -12.76 5.60 -17.36
N ASN A 196 -11.47 5.85 -17.58
CA ASN A 196 -10.58 4.97 -18.33
C ASN A 196 -9.13 5.19 -17.96
N GLN A 197 -8.29 4.23 -18.30
CA GLN A 197 -6.87 4.24 -17.94
C GLN A 197 -6.06 5.35 -18.63
N ASP A 198 -6.42 5.79 -19.84
CA ASP A 198 -5.73 6.91 -20.50
C ASP A 198 -5.95 8.23 -19.74
N ALA A 199 -7.17 8.46 -19.26
CA ALA A 199 -7.49 9.62 -18.41
C ALA A 199 -6.77 9.51 -17.04
N ALA A 200 -6.67 8.30 -16.48
CA ALA A 200 -5.94 8.04 -15.25
C ALA A 200 -4.45 8.36 -15.39
N VAL A 201 -3.81 7.89 -16.45
CA VAL A 201 -2.41 8.20 -16.77
C VAL A 201 -2.19 9.70 -16.95
N ALA A 202 -3.10 10.39 -17.67
CA ALA A 202 -3.02 11.85 -17.82
C ALA A 202 -3.16 12.58 -16.48
N CYS A 203 -4.04 12.11 -15.59
CA CYS A 203 -4.22 12.63 -14.24
C CYS A 203 -2.93 12.48 -13.40
N LEU A 204 -2.30 11.31 -13.42
CA LEU A 204 -1.02 11.06 -12.77
C LEU A 204 0.11 11.94 -13.31
N HIS A 205 0.18 12.15 -14.64
CA HIS A 205 1.14 13.10 -15.22
C HIS A 205 0.90 14.53 -14.76
N GLN A 206 -0.36 14.95 -14.62
CA GLN A 206 -0.71 16.28 -14.09
C GLN A 206 -0.29 16.42 -12.63
N MET A 207 -0.48 15.39 -11.81
CA MET A 207 0.03 15.36 -10.43
C MET A 207 1.54 15.56 -10.41
N LEU A 208 2.30 14.83 -11.24
CA LEU A 208 3.74 14.98 -11.33
C LEU A 208 4.17 16.39 -11.81
N ASP A 209 3.36 17.04 -12.68
CA ASP A 209 3.60 18.43 -13.09
C ASP A 209 3.49 19.42 -11.92
N ASN A 210 2.59 19.14 -10.98
CA ASN A 210 2.41 19.95 -9.78
C ASN A 210 3.49 19.67 -8.71
N HIS A 211 4.10 18.48 -8.74
CA HIS A 211 5.04 17.96 -7.74
C HIS A 211 6.49 17.87 -8.23
N LYS A 212 6.90 18.65 -9.23
CA LYS A 212 8.20 18.52 -9.93
C LYS A 212 9.42 18.33 -9.03
N ASP A 213 9.54 19.12 -7.99
CA ASP A 213 10.63 19.07 -7.02
C ASP A 213 10.55 17.86 -6.06
N LEU A 214 9.40 17.21 -6.00
CA LEU A 214 9.15 16.02 -5.17
C LEU A 214 9.35 14.71 -5.91
N ILE A 215 9.36 14.70 -7.25
CA ILE A 215 9.57 13.49 -8.06
C ILE A 215 10.83 12.73 -7.61
N PRO A 216 11.97 13.37 -7.34
CA PRO A 216 13.17 12.66 -6.89
C PRO A 216 13.03 11.93 -5.54
N TYR A 217 11.97 12.23 -4.77
CA TYR A 217 11.67 11.57 -3.51
C TYR A 217 10.70 10.39 -3.65
N ILE A 218 10.05 10.22 -4.79
CA ILE A 218 9.25 9.02 -5.10
C ILE A 218 10.23 7.89 -5.40
N LYS A 219 10.45 7.02 -4.42
CA LYS A 219 11.42 5.92 -4.49
C LYS A 219 10.78 4.60 -4.87
N GLY A 220 9.49 4.46 -4.62
CA GLY A 220 8.70 3.30 -4.99
C GLY A 220 7.37 3.69 -5.62
N ILE A 221 6.82 2.77 -6.38
CA ILE A 221 5.48 2.85 -6.95
C ILE A 221 4.75 1.54 -6.62
N HIS A 222 3.56 1.64 -6.03
CA HIS A 222 2.56 0.59 -6.09
C HIS A 222 1.79 0.80 -7.39
N LEU A 223 2.05 -0.07 -8.36
CA LEU A 223 1.49 0.06 -9.70
C LEU A 223 0.22 -0.75 -9.83
N GLN A 224 -0.88 -0.09 -9.63
CA GLN A 224 -2.23 -0.64 -9.76
C GLN A 224 -3.20 0.46 -10.20
N GLU A 225 -4.38 0.09 -10.68
CA GLU A 225 -5.47 1.02 -10.93
C GLU A 225 -6.74 0.61 -10.19
N SER A 226 -7.48 1.60 -9.72
CA SER A 226 -8.77 1.44 -9.05
C SER A 226 -9.72 2.52 -9.58
N LEU A 227 -10.22 2.31 -10.81
CA LEU A 227 -11.13 3.26 -11.49
C LEU A 227 -12.58 3.03 -11.06
N THR A 228 -12.86 3.27 -9.79
CA THR A 228 -14.13 2.98 -9.13
C THR A 228 -14.97 4.22 -8.80
N GLY A 229 -14.68 5.35 -9.47
CA GLY A 229 -15.35 6.63 -9.22
C GLY A 229 -16.88 6.58 -9.32
N GLU A 230 -17.44 5.78 -10.23
CA GLU A 230 -18.90 5.63 -10.34
C GLU A 230 -19.51 4.95 -9.11
N TYR A 231 -18.83 3.93 -8.57
CA TYR A 231 -19.25 3.30 -7.31
C TYR A 231 -19.20 4.31 -6.16
N ALA A 232 -18.11 5.05 -6.03
CA ALA A 232 -17.94 6.05 -4.98
C ALA A 232 -19.00 7.16 -5.06
N LYS A 233 -19.30 7.67 -6.26
CA LYS A 233 -20.37 8.65 -6.48
C LYS A 233 -21.76 8.14 -6.10
N GLN A 234 -22.06 6.90 -6.51
CA GLN A 234 -23.33 6.27 -6.15
C GLN A 234 -23.43 6.10 -4.64
N TRP A 235 -22.36 5.61 -4.00
CA TRP A 235 -22.31 5.49 -2.55
C TRP A 235 -22.59 6.82 -1.86
N LEU A 236 -21.92 7.89 -2.26
CA LEU A 236 -22.13 9.24 -1.70
C LEU A 236 -23.55 9.77 -1.96
N ALA A 237 -24.16 9.45 -3.10
CA ALA A 237 -25.51 9.85 -3.43
C ALA A 237 -26.58 9.14 -2.59
N ASP A 238 -26.30 7.91 -2.17
CA ASP A 238 -27.20 7.08 -1.36
C ASP A 238 -27.08 7.36 0.16
N ALA A 239 -26.22 8.33 0.55
CA ALA A 239 -26.03 8.72 1.95
C ALA A 239 -27.32 9.28 2.59
N PRO A 240 -27.54 9.17 3.91
CA PRO A 240 -26.57 8.71 4.90
C PRO A 240 -26.46 7.19 4.99
N HIS A 241 -25.26 6.71 5.33
CA HIS A 241 -25.00 5.30 5.65
C HIS A 241 -24.84 5.13 7.16
N GLU A 242 -25.36 4.03 7.69
CA GLU A 242 -25.24 3.67 9.11
C GLU A 242 -24.51 2.35 9.23
N LEU A 243 -23.55 2.28 10.15
CA LEU A 243 -22.87 1.04 10.46
C LEU A 243 -23.77 0.12 11.29
N PRO A 244 -23.72 -1.20 11.07
CA PRO A 244 -24.35 -2.17 11.94
C PRO A 244 -23.85 -2.05 13.39
N GLU A 245 -24.74 -2.31 14.37
CA GLU A 245 -24.37 -2.29 15.80
C GLU A 245 -23.43 -3.44 16.18
N ASP A 246 -23.53 -4.57 15.48
CA ASP A 246 -22.65 -5.73 15.71
C ASP A 246 -21.25 -5.44 15.15
N PRO A 247 -20.18 -5.50 15.98
CA PRO A 247 -18.84 -5.13 15.56
C PRO A 247 -18.29 -6.01 14.42
N ALA A 248 -18.63 -7.29 14.38
CA ALA A 248 -18.14 -8.20 13.34
C ALA A 248 -18.83 -7.92 12.00
N GLU A 249 -20.12 -7.61 12.03
CA GLU A 249 -20.88 -7.19 10.86
C GLU A 249 -20.42 -5.81 10.37
N SER A 250 -20.21 -4.86 11.28
CA SER A 250 -19.65 -3.55 10.97
C SER A 250 -18.30 -3.67 10.28
N PHE A 251 -17.37 -4.46 10.81
CA PHE A 251 -16.09 -4.75 10.19
C PHE A 251 -16.27 -5.31 8.78
N ARG A 252 -17.13 -6.31 8.60
CA ARG A 252 -17.37 -6.95 7.31
C ARG A 252 -17.86 -5.95 6.25
N VAL A 253 -18.87 -5.13 6.57
CA VAL A 253 -19.44 -4.19 5.59
C VAL A 253 -18.49 -3.07 5.24
N VAL A 254 -17.67 -2.59 6.21
CA VAL A 254 -16.62 -1.61 5.96
C VAL A 254 -15.58 -2.17 5.00
N TYR A 255 -15.08 -3.38 5.22
CA TYR A 255 -14.08 -3.99 4.33
C TYR A 255 -14.67 -4.32 2.96
N GLU A 256 -15.92 -4.81 2.88
CA GLU A 256 -16.60 -5.01 1.59
C GLU A 256 -16.72 -3.69 0.81
N HIS A 257 -17.00 -2.57 1.49
CA HIS A 257 -17.03 -1.26 0.86
C HIS A 257 -15.64 -0.82 0.37
N ILE A 258 -14.60 -0.96 1.21
CA ILE A 258 -13.22 -0.61 0.86
C ILE A 258 -12.77 -1.40 -0.38
N PHE A 259 -13.01 -2.72 -0.43
CA PHE A 259 -12.64 -3.55 -1.58
C PHE A 259 -13.46 -3.26 -2.85
N GLN A 260 -14.60 -2.58 -2.76
CA GLN A 260 -15.29 -2.07 -3.94
C GLN A 260 -14.68 -0.75 -4.45
N LEU A 261 -14.05 0.01 -3.58
CA LEU A 261 -13.30 1.21 -3.95
C LEU A 261 -11.94 0.83 -4.52
N ASP A 262 -11.16 0.10 -3.75
CA ASP A 262 -9.75 -0.17 -3.98
C ASP A 262 -9.56 -1.60 -4.50
N ARG A 263 -9.62 -1.73 -5.85
CA ARG A 263 -9.66 -3.03 -6.53
C ARG A 263 -8.30 -3.58 -6.89
N HIS A 264 -7.28 -2.76 -6.94
CA HIS A 264 -5.93 -3.15 -7.31
C HIS A 264 -5.87 -3.94 -8.63
N GLU A 265 -6.45 -3.38 -9.70
CA GLU A 265 -6.44 -3.97 -11.02
C GLU A 265 -5.19 -3.55 -11.83
N PRO A 266 -4.75 -4.30 -12.85
CA PRO A 266 -3.57 -3.97 -13.61
C PRO A 266 -3.78 -2.81 -14.58
N PHE A 267 -2.82 -1.89 -14.63
CA PHE A 267 -2.71 -0.97 -15.76
C PHE A 267 -2.36 -1.72 -17.04
N THR A 268 -3.05 -1.36 -18.12
CA THR A 268 -2.79 -1.89 -19.48
C THR A 268 -2.65 -0.79 -20.52
N ALA A 269 -2.81 0.49 -20.13
CA ALA A 269 -2.64 1.63 -21.01
C ALA A 269 -1.15 1.88 -21.31
N ALA A 270 -0.81 2.02 -22.60
CA ALA A 270 0.57 2.21 -23.06
C ALA A 270 1.28 3.43 -22.42
N GLY A 271 0.54 4.45 -22.00
CA GLY A 271 1.08 5.64 -21.34
C GLY A 271 1.69 5.40 -19.96
N VAL A 272 1.35 4.29 -19.30
CA VAL A 272 1.83 4.01 -17.94
C VAL A 272 3.34 3.77 -17.87
N LYS A 273 3.91 3.19 -18.92
CA LYS A 273 5.36 3.02 -19.02
C LYS A 273 6.09 4.36 -19.00
N GLY A 274 5.62 5.35 -19.76
CA GLY A 274 6.16 6.70 -19.75
C GLY A 274 6.00 7.41 -18.40
N LEU A 275 4.95 7.10 -17.63
CA LEU A 275 4.77 7.59 -16.28
C LEU A 275 5.86 7.04 -15.36
N VAL A 276 6.09 5.73 -15.36
CA VAL A 276 7.12 5.09 -14.54
C VAL A 276 8.53 5.55 -14.93
N GLU A 277 8.82 5.65 -16.24
CA GLU A 277 10.09 6.20 -16.74
C GLU A 277 10.32 7.65 -16.30
N ARG A 278 9.26 8.47 -16.26
CA ARG A 278 9.33 9.86 -15.78
C ARG A 278 9.67 9.97 -14.29
N ILE A 279 9.16 9.08 -13.48
CA ILE A 279 9.42 9.03 -12.03
C ILE A 279 10.82 8.46 -11.77
N ASP A 280 11.25 7.46 -12.55
CA ASP A 280 12.52 6.71 -12.40
C ASP A 280 12.70 6.18 -10.94
N PRO A 281 11.74 5.39 -10.42
CA PRO A 281 11.78 4.90 -9.06
C PRO A 281 12.85 3.80 -8.89
N LEU A 282 13.22 3.52 -7.66
CA LEU A 282 14.06 2.36 -7.33
C LEU A 282 13.27 1.05 -7.40
N TYR A 283 12.00 1.11 -7.03
CA TYR A 283 11.12 -0.04 -6.83
C TYR A 283 9.77 0.16 -7.53
N VAL A 284 9.24 -0.89 -8.14
CA VAL A 284 7.88 -0.96 -8.67
C VAL A 284 7.25 -2.24 -8.17
N THR A 285 6.23 -2.13 -7.34
CA THR A 285 5.46 -3.26 -6.83
C THR A 285 4.16 -3.40 -7.63
N TYR A 286 3.95 -4.56 -8.22
CA TYR A 286 2.65 -4.96 -8.76
C TYR A 286 1.78 -5.39 -7.58
N GLU A 287 0.98 -4.45 -7.08
CA GLU A 287 0.15 -4.65 -5.90
C GLU A 287 -1.27 -5.01 -6.32
N TYR A 288 -1.51 -6.30 -6.51
CA TYR A 288 -2.79 -6.79 -7.02
C TYR A 288 -3.59 -7.55 -5.95
N ILE A 289 -4.90 -7.31 -5.91
CA ILE A 289 -5.85 -8.08 -5.11
C ILE A 289 -6.52 -9.09 -6.04
N THR A 290 -6.28 -10.38 -5.79
CA THR A 290 -6.74 -11.47 -6.66
C THR A 290 -7.33 -12.62 -5.85
N ARG A 291 -8.18 -13.42 -6.49
CA ARG A 291 -8.92 -14.52 -5.86
C ARG A 291 -8.20 -15.87 -5.99
N SER A 292 -7.27 -15.98 -6.93
CA SER A 292 -6.55 -17.22 -7.20
C SER A 292 -5.14 -16.96 -7.73
N ARG A 293 -4.32 -18.01 -7.74
CA ARG A 293 -2.99 -17.99 -8.36
C ARG A 293 -3.05 -17.73 -9.87
N GLU A 294 -4.06 -18.27 -10.55
CA GLU A 294 -4.27 -18.11 -11.98
C GLU A 294 -4.62 -16.65 -12.32
N GLU A 295 -5.49 -16.03 -11.54
CA GLU A 295 -5.84 -14.61 -11.69
C GLU A 295 -4.63 -13.70 -11.42
N LEU A 296 -3.83 -14.02 -10.39
CA LEU A 296 -2.58 -13.31 -10.12
C LEU A 296 -1.60 -13.41 -11.30
N ALA A 297 -1.45 -14.60 -11.88
CA ALA A 297 -0.62 -14.80 -13.07
C ALA A 297 -1.12 -13.96 -14.26
N GLU A 298 -2.45 -13.95 -14.49
CA GLU A 298 -3.08 -13.13 -15.55
C GLU A 298 -2.82 -11.63 -15.31
N TYR A 299 -3.00 -11.15 -14.07
CA TYR A 299 -2.80 -9.74 -13.74
C TYR A 299 -1.35 -9.31 -13.90
N LEU A 300 -0.40 -10.11 -13.43
CA LEU A 300 1.04 -9.87 -13.63
C LEU A 300 1.40 -9.84 -15.12
N GLU A 301 0.86 -10.74 -15.94
CA GLU A 301 1.13 -10.77 -17.37
C GLU A 301 0.54 -9.54 -18.09
N ARG A 302 -0.67 -9.10 -17.71
CA ARG A 302 -1.34 -7.93 -18.30
C ARG A 302 -0.72 -6.60 -17.88
N GLY A 303 -0.33 -6.47 -16.60
CA GLY A 303 0.17 -5.21 -16.02
C GLY A 303 1.69 -5.04 -16.11
N ARG A 304 2.41 -6.02 -16.65
CA ARG A 304 3.87 -5.96 -16.77
C ARG A 304 4.28 -4.87 -17.76
N LEU A 305 5.11 -3.92 -17.31
CA LEU A 305 5.54 -2.76 -18.11
C LEU A 305 6.28 -3.13 -19.42
N GLU A 306 6.80 -4.34 -19.53
CA GLU A 306 7.41 -4.84 -20.76
C GLU A 306 6.36 -5.20 -21.82
N ASN A 307 5.12 -5.50 -21.40
CA ASN A 307 4.04 -5.95 -22.27
C ASN A 307 3.10 -4.79 -22.69
N ILE A 308 3.24 -3.62 -22.07
CA ILE A 308 2.43 -2.42 -22.28
C ILE A 308 3.07 -1.46 -23.28
#